data_9ef6d332e321c74eebe34c9544376bf5
#
_entry.id   9ef6d332e321c74eebe34c9544376bf5
#
_cell.length_a   1.000
_cell.length_b   1.000
_cell.length_c   1.000
_cell.angle_alpha   90.00
_cell.angle_beta   90.00
_cell.angle_gamma   90.00
#
_symmetry.space_group_name_H-M   'P 1'
#
loop_
_entity.id
_entity.type
_entity.pdbx_description
1 polymer ?
#
loop_
_entity_poly.entity_id
_entity_poly.type
_entity_poly.pdbx_seq_one_letter_code
_entity_poly.pdbx_strand_id
1 'polypeptide(L)'
;MGEPEEGGGGGGGGLRRGSLALLTDLYQFTMAYGYWRGGRHREPAHFELFFRRCPFQGAFAHCAGLGECLAFLRAFRFSPADIEYLESVLPVTTDKAFFDYLLTVDASEVSVSSVPEGSVVFSKVPLFQVKGPLLVVQLLETTLLCLVNYASLVATNAARFRLAAGPHKKLMEMGLRRAQGPDGGLSASRYSYMGGFDFTSNVLAGKLYGIPLRGTVAHSYVSSFTSLAEVNPREWHPKLLCRSPCPERAGIPSHRSPSGQWGPGQAVGGDQVLVPDLQQAGNEIDMIGVGTHLVTCPLQPSLGCVYKLVEVNGCPRLKVTEDKEKATIPGSKVVYRLWDAAGFPCMDLLALEEESPPRAGQEVEFWPLGGAEGAGKVTPAAVEILHRVYLKNGQVCQPLPSLLEIRNHALASLSKLNPAHKRLQEPEAYQVAMTEKLHILLTALQRDSQ
;
A
#
# COMPACT_ATOMS: atom_id res chain seq x y z
N MET A 1 36.19 18.27 25.70
CA MET A 1 35.46 19.25 24.85
C MET A 1 35.27 18.57 23.50
N GLY A 2 34.14 17.96 23.29
CA GLY A 2 33.74 17.33 22.03
C GLY A 2 32.57 18.14 21.46
N GLU A 3 32.73 18.55 20.22
CA GLU A 3 31.70 19.30 19.48
C GLU A 3 30.45 18.48 19.23
N PRO A 4 29.27 19.12 19.15
CA PRO A 4 28.02 18.40 18.89
C PRO A 4 27.87 18.14 17.39
N GLU A 5 27.63 16.89 17.01
CA GLU A 5 27.22 16.51 15.65
C GLU A 5 25.85 17.14 15.31
N GLU A 6 25.83 17.93 14.27
CA GLU A 6 24.63 18.51 13.69
C GLU A 6 23.73 17.41 13.07
N GLY A 7 22.55 17.24 13.65
CA GLY A 7 21.53 16.35 13.20
C GLY A 7 20.82 16.85 11.95
N GLY A 8 21.13 16.26 10.78
CA GLY A 8 20.35 16.38 9.55
C GLY A 8 19.00 15.69 9.70
N GLY A 9 17.92 16.46 9.71
CA GLY A 9 16.55 15.97 9.80
C GLY A 9 16.10 15.26 8.53
N GLY A 10 15.54 14.07 8.68
CA GLY A 10 14.89 13.29 7.63
C GLY A 10 14.08 12.16 8.26
N GLY A 11 12.80 12.41 8.54
CA GLY A 11 11.90 11.58 9.32
C GLY A 11 11.74 10.14 8.82
N GLY A 12 12.41 9.22 9.47
CA GLY A 12 12.15 7.79 9.40
C GLY A 12 12.00 7.24 10.82
N GLY A 13 10.84 7.47 11.43
CA GLY A 13 10.56 7.06 12.82
C GLY A 13 9.99 5.66 12.93
N GLY A 14 10.59 4.67 12.27
CA GLY A 14 10.40 3.26 12.62
C GLY A 14 11.36 2.85 13.74
N LEU A 15 11.05 1.80 14.48
CA LEU A 15 12.03 1.08 15.30
C LEU A 15 13.34 1.02 14.51
N ARG A 16 14.47 1.37 15.15
CA ARG A 16 15.80 1.37 14.48
C ARG A 16 15.98 0.03 13.79
N ARG A 17 15.64 -0.01 12.52
CA ARG A 17 15.80 -1.19 11.69
C ARG A 17 17.24 -1.16 11.19
N GLY A 18 18.05 -2.07 11.69
CA GLY A 18 19.24 -2.50 10.97
C GLY A 18 18.87 -2.93 9.55
N SER A 19 19.81 -3.30 8.73
CA SER A 19 19.52 -3.88 7.42
C SER A 19 18.48 -4.99 7.55
N LEU A 20 17.40 -4.93 6.79
CA LEU A 20 16.39 -6.00 6.69
C LEU A 20 16.76 -7.04 5.63
N ALA A 21 18.02 -7.16 5.25
CA ALA A 21 18.47 -8.06 4.19
C ALA A 21 18.14 -9.54 4.45
N LEU A 22 18.10 -9.94 5.75
CA LEU A 22 17.68 -11.28 6.16
C LEU A 22 16.16 -11.45 6.34
N LEU A 23 15.36 -10.38 6.21
CA LEU A 23 13.90 -10.48 6.28
C LEU A 23 13.35 -11.05 4.97
N THR A 24 13.63 -12.33 4.72
CA THR A 24 13.25 -13.03 3.51
C THR A 24 13.08 -14.52 3.78
N ASP A 25 12.51 -15.26 2.82
CA ASP A 25 12.39 -16.71 2.92
C ASP A 25 13.69 -17.40 2.50
N LEU A 26 14.00 -18.54 3.09
CA LEU A 26 15.23 -19.29 2.86
C LEU A 26 15.46 -19.64 1.37
N TYR A 27 14.39 -19.92 0.63
CA TYR A 27 14.49 -20.25 -0.79
C TYR A 27 15.12 -19.11 -1.63
N GLN A 28 15.07 -17.88 -1.17
CA GLN A 28 15.71 -16.75 -1.85
C GLN A 28 17.24 -16.94 -1.91
N PHE A 29 17.86 -17.43 -0.81
CA PHE A 29 19.28 -17.70 -0.77
C PHE A 29 19.67 -18.94 -1.59
N THR A 30 18.84 -19.99 -1.58
CA THR A 30 19.10 -21.18 -2.41
C THR A 30 18.98 -20.87 -3.90
N MET A 31 18.02 -20.03 -4.30
CA MET A 31 17.90 -19.52 -5.67
C MET A 31 19.08 -18.60 -6.04
N ALA A 32 19.45 -17.68 -5.13
CA ALA A 32 20.61 -16.80 -5.33
C ALA A 32 21.90 -17.60 -5.56
N TYR A 33 22.10 -18.65 -4.76
CA TYR A 33 23.23 -19.57 -4.97
C TYR A 33 23.17 -20.24 -6.35
N GLY A 34 21.98 -20.69 -6.78
CA GLY A 34 21.77 -21.25 -8.12
C GLY A 34 22.14 -20.27 -9.24
N TYR A 35 21.72 -19.02 -9.15
CA TYR A 35 22.09 -17.97 -10.10
C TYR A 35 23.59 -17.67 -10.08
N TRP A 36 24.20 -17.61 -8.89
CA TRP A 36 25.63 -17.34 -8.75
C TRP A 36 26.47 -18.49 -9.33
N ARG A 37 26.16 -19.74 -9.00
CA ARG A 37 26.82 -20.94 -9.55
C ARG A 37 26.68 -21.06 -11.05
N GLY A 38 25.54 -20.68 -11.60
CA GLY A 38 25.27 -20.67 -13.03
C GLY A 38 25.83 -19.47 -13.79
N GLY A 39 26.56 -18.56 -13.12
CA GLY A 39 27.11 -17.34 -13.73
C GLY A 39 26.07 -16.32 -14.18
N ARG A 40 24.81 -16.48 -13.72
CA ARG A 40 23.66 -15.67 -14.15
C ARG A 40 23.32 -14.52 -13.21
N HIS A 41 23.97 -14.42 -12.07
CA HIS A 41 23.66 -13.50 -10.98
C HIS A 41 23.69 -12.02 -11.37
N ARG A 42 24.45 -11.64 -12.39
CA ARG A 42 24.57 -10.27 -12.90
C ARG A 42 23.73 -9.99 -14.15
N GLU A 43 22.99 -10.97 -14.66
CA GLU A 43 22.09 -10.74 -15.81
C GLU A 43 21.09 -9.63 -15.49
N PRO A 44 20.91 -8.63 -16.38
CA PRO A 44 19.88 -7.62 -16.19
C PRO A 44 18.51 -8.29 -16.17
N ALA A 45 17.73 -8.00 -15.12
CA ALA A 45 16.40 -8.57 -14.94
C ALA A 45 15.38 -7.48 -14.60
N HIS A 46 14.14 -7.73 -14.99
CA HIS A 46 12.99 -6.88 -14.68
C HIS A 46 11.92 -7.70 -13.99
N PHE A 47 11.50 -7.22 -12.81
CA PHE A 47 10.39 -7.77 -12.02
C PHE A 47 9.28 -6.73 -11.86
N GLU A 48 8.05 -7.23 -11.73
CA GLU A 48 6.89 -6.40 -11.45
C GLU A 48 6.17 -6.87 -10.19
N LEU A 49 5.78 -5.91 -9.35
CA LEU A 49 4.95 -6.12 -8.18
C LEU A 49 3.54 -5.64 -8.49
N PHE A 50 2.54 -6.51 -8.36
CA PHE A 50 1.13 -6.23 -8.62
C PHE A 50 0.23 -7.13 -7.76
N PHE A 51 -1.08 -6.88 -7.76
CA PHE A 51 -2.07 -7.77 -7.16
C PHE A 51 -3.08 -8.28 -8.21
N ARG A 52 -3.65 -9.46 -7.96
CA ARG A 52 -4.48 -10.16 -8.95
C ARG A 52 -5.94 -9.78 -8.94
N ARG A 53 -6.49 -9.45 -7.76
CA ARG A 53 -7.90 -9.08 -7.54
C ARG A 53 -7.97 -7.89 -6.61
N CYS A 54 -8.90 -6.97 -6.87
CA CYS A 54 -9.17 -5.89 -5.95
C CYS A 54 -9.71 -6.41 -4.61
N PRO A 55 -9.32 -5.81 -3.48
CA PRO A 55 -9.69 -6.28 -2.16
C PRO A 55 -11.15 -5.98 -1.83
N PHE A 56 -11.71 -6.72 -0.87
CA PHE A 56 -13.03 -6.50 -0.29
C PHE A 56 -14.17 -6.55 -1.31
N GLN A 57 -14.04 -7.35 -2.39
CA GLN A 57 -14.96 -7.37 -3.53
C GLN A 57 -15.16 -5.97 -4.15
N GLY A 58 -14.21 -5.07 -3.94
CA GLY A 58 -14.18 -3.73 -4.51
C GLY A 58 -13.61 -3.70 -5.94
N ALA A 59 -13.69 -2.54 -6.59
CA ALA A 59 -13.12 -2.37 -7.93
C ALA A 59 -11.77 -1.65 -7.94
N PHE A 60 -11.23 -1.24 -6.78
CA PHE A 60 -9.97 -0.50 -6.68
C PHE A 60 -9.17 -0.87 -5.43
N ALA A 61 -7.90 -0.45 -5.42
CA ALA A 61 -7.05 -0.37 -4.24
C ALA A 61 -6.29 0.95 -4.22
N HIS A 62 -5.63 1.27 -3.11
CA HIS A 62 -4.62 2.34 -3.05
C HIS A 62 -3.22 1.75 -3.08
N CYS A 63 -2.33 2.37 -3.85
CA CYS A 63 -0.89 2.06 -3.81
C CYS A 63 -0.27 2.70 -2.58
N ALA A 64 0.39 1.91 -1.72
CA ALA A 64 1.05 2.39 -0.50
C ALA A 64 2.30 1.58 -0.16
N GLY A 65 3.19 2.16 0.65
CA GLY A 65 4.43 1.53 1.11
C GLY A 65 5.68 1.95 0.35
N LEU A 66 5.58 2.85 -0.64
CA LEU A 66 6.73 3.28 -1.45
C LEU A 66 7.86 3.86 -0.59
N GLY A 67 7.53 4.74 0.36
CA GLY A 67 8.53 5.36 1.23
C GLY A 67 9.35 4.33 2.01
N GLU A 68 8.69 3.30 2.56
CA GLU A 68 9.37 2.22 3.30
C GLU A 68 10.20 1.31 2.36
N CYS A 69 9.71 1.06 1.14
CA CYS A 69 10.47 0.31 0.13
C CYS A 69 11.77 1.02 -0.25
N LEU A 70 11.73 2.34 -0.46
CA LEU A 70 12.93 3.12 -0.78
C LEU A 70 13.89 3.19 0.41
N ALA A 71 13.38 3.31 1.64
CA ALA A 71 14.21 3.25 2.84
C ALA A 71 14.90 1.89 3.00
N PHE A 72 14.18 0.80 2.74
CA PHE A 72 14.72 -0.56 2.71
C PHE A 72 15.83 -0.69 1.67
N LEU A 73 15.59 -0.29 0.42
CA LEU A 73 16.57 -0.39 -0.67
C LEU A 73 17.86 0.38 -0.37
N ARG A 74 17.76 1.58 0.20
CA ARG A 74 18.93 2.37 0.61
C ARG A 74 19.78 1.70 1.70
N ALA A 75 19.14 0.91 2.57
CA ALA A 75 19.81 0.21 3.66
C ALA A 75 20.19 -1.24 3.30
N PHE A 76 19.79 -1.73 2.12
CA PHE A 76 19.95 -3.13 1.74
C PHE A 76 21.41 -3.49 1.56
N ARG A 77 21.93 -4.28 2.48
CA ARG A 77 23.28 -4.87 2.48
C ARG A 77 23.36 -5.95 3.53
N PHE A 78 24.25 -6.91 3.35
CA PHE A 78 24.58 -7.92 4.36
C PHE A 78 25.73 -7.47 5.23
N SER A 79 25.60 -7.65 6.55
CA SER A 79 26.71 -7.49 7.50
C SER A 79 27.53 -8.78 7.61
N PRO A 80 28.78 -8.72 8.12
CA PRO A 80 29.56 -9.94 8.40
C PRO A 80 28.81 -10.93 9.31
N ALA A 81 28.05 -10.45 10.31
CA ALA A 81 27.24 -11.28 11.18
C ALA A 81 26.06 -11.97 10.46
N ASP A 82 25.47 -11.30 9.45
CA ASP A 82 24.44 -11.92 8.60
C ASP A 82 25.05 -13.08 7.78
N ILE A 83 26.27 -12.91 7.28
CA ILE A 83 26.96 -13.94 6.50
C ILE A 83 27.34 -15.12 7.37
N GLU A 84 27.90 -14.89 8.56
CA GLU A 84 28.21 -15.95 9.54
C GLU A 84 26.96 -16.79 9.86
N TYR A 85 25.83 -16.13 10.05
CA TYR A 85 24.54 -16.81 10.24
C TYR A 85 24.14 -17.63 9.03
N LEU A 86 24.22 -17.07 7.80
CA LEU A 86 23.89 -17.79 6.57
C LEU A 86 24.81 -19.01 6.34
N GLU A 87 26.10 -18.91 6.66
CA GLU A 87 27.02 -20.05 6.61
C GLU A 87 26.60 -21.18 7.56
N SER A 88 26.03 -20.83 8.71
CA SER A 88 25.58 -21.82 9.70
C SER A 88 24.30 -22.56 9.30
N VAL A 89 23.44 -21.96 8.46
CA VAL A 89 22.11 -22.51 8.12
C VAL A 89 22.01 -23.06 6.69
N LEU A 90 22.88 -22.62 5.77
CA LEU A 90 22.93 -23.16 4.41
C LEU A 90 23.71 -24.49 4.40
N PRO A 91 23.50 -25.35 3.37
CA PRO A 91 24.25 -26.61 3.26
C PRO A 91 25.75 -26.41 3.32
N VAL A 92 26.46 -27.28 4.05
CA VAL A 92 27.94 -27.25 4.18
C VAL A 92 28.69 -27.37 2.85
N THR A 93 28.01 -27.80 1.79
CA THR A 93 28.52 -27.87 0.42
C THR A 93 28.40 -26.55 -0.35
N THR A 94 27.85 -25.50 0.28
CA THR A 94 27.77 -24.17 -0.31
C THR A 94 29.18 -23.59 -0.42
N ASP A 95 29.52 -23.07 -1.61
CA ASP A 95 30.83 -22.51 -1.90
C ASP A 95 31.08 -21.26 -1.05
N LYS A 96 32.23 -21.20 -0.39
CA LYS A 96 32.60 -20.05 0.45
C LYS A 96 32.64 -18.73 -0.33
N ALA A 97 33.09 -18.78 -1.60
CA ALA A 97 33.13 -17.60 -2.45
C ALA A 97 31.74 -16.99 -2.70
N PHE A 98 30.65 -17.75 -2.54
CA PHE A 98 29.30 -17.20 -2.59
C PHE A 98 29.01 -16.28 -1.39
N PHE A 99 29.47 -16.63 -0.20
CA PHE A 99 29.31 -15.80 1.00
C PHE A 99 30.14 -14.52 0.90
N ASP A 100 31.39 -14.61 0.38
CA ASP A 100 32.19 -13.43 0.07
C ASP A 100 31.49 -12.51 -0.95
N TYR A 101 30.87 -13.10 -1.97
CA TYR A 101 30.07 -12.34 -2.94
C TYR A 101 28.86 -11.65 -2.27
N LEU A 102 28.13 -12.31 -1.36
CA LEU A 102 26.99 -11.72 -0.68
C LEU A 102 27.37 -10.46 0.12
N LEU A 103 28.58 -10.40 0.68
CA LEU A 103 29.09 -9.19 1.37
C LEU A 103 29.21 -7.97 0.42
N THR A 104 29.31 -8.19 -0.87
CA THR A 104 29.38 -7.11 -1.89
C THR A 104 28.02 -6.70 -2.43
N VAL A 105 26.96 -7.44 -2.07
CA VAL A 105 25.61 -7.22 -2.59
C VAL A 105 24.93 -6.04 -1.91
N ASP A 106 24.49 -5.09 -2.71
CA ASP A 106 23.65 -3.96 -2.30
C ASP A 106 22.65 -3.58 -3.42
N ALA A 107 21.92 -2.50 -3.24
CA ALA A 107 20.95 -2.02 -4.22
C ALA A 107 21.50 -0.90 -5.14
N SER A 108 22.82 -0.70 -5.22
CA SER A 108 23.43 0.38 -6.02
C SER A 108 23.15 0.28 -7.52
N GLU A 109 22.89 -0.91 -8.05
CA GLU A 109 22.52 -1.15 -9.45
C GLU A 109 21.01 -1.30 -9.65
N VAL A 110 20.20 -1.12 -8.60
CA VAL A 110 18.74 -1.28 -8.68
C VAL A 110 18.06 0.02 -9.08
N SER A 111 17.10 -0.08 -9.98
CA SER A 111 16.19 1.01 -10.37
C SER A 111 14.75 0.61 -10.09
N VAL A 112 13.96 1.56 -9.58
CA VAL A 112 12.55 1.35 -9.24
C VAL A 112 11.69 2.45 -9.84
N SER A 113 10.71 2.03 -10.64
CA SER A 113 9.59 2.86 -11.04
C SER A 113 8.34 2.41 -10.28
N SER A 114 7.53 3.34 -9.83
CA SER A 114 6.31 3.06 -9.09
C SER A 114 5.18 3.99 -9.47
N VAL A 115 3.97 3.53 -9.26
CA VAL A 115 2.79 4.40 -9.20
C VAL A 115 2.98 5.33 -7.99
N PRO A 116 2.65 6.64 -8.10
CA PRO A 116 2.73 7.55 -6.96
C PRO A 116 1.95 7.05 -5.75
N GLU A 117 2.57 7.09 -4.57
CA GLU A 117 1.93 6.64 -3.33
C GLU A 117 0.63 7.41 -3.05
N GLY A 118 -0.44 6.70 -2.70
CA GLY A 118 -1.78 7.26 -2.55
C GLY A 118 -2.67 7.13 -3.80
N SER A 119 -2.12 6.82 -4.97
CA SER A 119 -2.94 6.67 -6.18
C SER A 119 -3.91 5.51 -6.07
N VAL A 120 -5.10 5.68 -6.65
CA VAL A 120 -6.02 4.58 -6.93
C VAL A 120 -5.43 3.71 -8.03
N VAL A 121 -5.42 2.39 -7.79
CA VAL A 121 -4.85 1.37 -8.67
C VAL A 121 -5.79 0.19 -8.82
N PHE A 122 -5.55 -0.62 -9.86
CA PHE A 122 -6.43 -1.72 -10.23
C PHE A 122 -5.66 -3.04 -10.31
N SER A 123 -6.38 -4.15 -10.30
CA SER A 123 -5.78 -5.49 -10.39
C SER A 123 -5.00 -5.68 -11.68
N LYS A 124 -3.90 -6.46 -11.63
CA LYS A 124 -3.00 -6.78 -12.75
C LYS A 124 -2.18 -5.60 -13.30
N VAL A 125 -2.37 -4.39 -12.78
CA VAL A 125 -1.50 -3.25 -13.09
C VAL A 125 -0.26 -3.33 -12.20
N PRO A 126 0.96 -3.25 -12.74
CA PRO A 126 2.17 -3.15 -11.94
C PRO A 126 2.10 -1.94 -11.00
N LEU A 127 2.29 -2.15 -9.71
CA LEU A 127 2.47 -1.06 -8.73
C LEU A 127 3.92 -0.59 -8.73
N PHE A 128 4.85 -1.56 -8.81
CA PHE A 128 6.28 -1.34 -8.85
C PHE A 128 6.89 -2.12 -9.99
N GLN A 129 7.86 -1.52 -10.64
CA GLN A 129 8.76 -2.13 -11.61
C GLN A 129 10.17 -2.02 -11.08
N VAL A 130 10.86 -3.15 -10.93
CA VAL A 130 12.18 -3.24 -10.31
C VAL A 130 13.15 -3.83 -11.31
N LYS A 131 14.15 -3.05 -11.70
CA LYS A 131 15.19 -3.44 -12.67
C LYS A 131 16.56 -3.48 -11.97
N GLY A 132 17.38 -4.49 -12.29
CA GLY A 132 18.72 -4.63 -11.73
C GLY A 132 19.32 -6.01 -11.98
N PRO A 133 20.49 -6.35 -11.36
CA PRO A 133 21.07 -7.67 -11.45
C PRO A 133 20.13 -8.75 -10.92
N LEU A 134 19.95 -9.84 -11.65
CA LEU A 134 18.96 -10.91 -11.38
C LEU A 134 18.99 -11.40 -9.93
N LEU A 135 20.17 -11.68 -9.38
CA LEU A 135 20.29 -12.14 -8.01
C LEU A 135 19.80 -11.09 -7.02
N VAL A 136 20.19 -9.83 -7.21
CA VAL A 136 19.83 -8.74 -6.31
C VAL A 136 18.33 -8.52 -6.31
N VAL A 137 17.73 -8.30 -7.50
CA VAL A 137 16.29 -8.01 -7.59
C VAL A 137 15.43 -9.19 -7.16
N GLN A 138 15.93 -10.44 -7.25
CA GLN A 138 15.26 -11.61 -6.68
C GLN A 138 15.24 -11.57 -5.15
N LEU A 139 16.34 -11.22 -4.50
CA LEU A 139 16.42 -11.15 -3.03
C LEU A 139 15.49 -10.10 -2.43
N LEU A 140 15.06 -9.09 -3.20
CA LEU A 140 14.18 -8.02 -2.72
C LEU A 140 12.71 -8.45 -2.61
N GLU A 141 12.29 -9.57 -3.21
CA GLU A 141 10.88 -10.00 -3.35
C GLU A 141 10.10 -9.94 -2.04
N THR A 142 10.53 -10.72 -1.04
CA THR A 142 9.76 -10.92 0.19
C THR A 142 9.56 -9.60 0.95
N THR A 143 10.62 -8.82 1.11
CA THR A 143 10.55 -7.56 1.87
C THR A 143 9.73 -6.51 1.15
N LEU A 144 9.88 -6.35 -0.17
CA LEU A 144 9.05 -5.43 -0.95
C LEU A 144 7.56 -5.81 -0.87
N LEU A 145 7.25 -7.11 -0.98
CA LEU A 145 5.88 -7.59 -0.82
C LEU A 145 5.34 -7.30 0.58
N CYS A 146 6.11 -7.56 1.63
CA CYS A 146 5.73 -7.30 3.01
C CYS A 146 5.40 -5.82 3.25
N LEU A 147 6.20 -4.91 2.69
CA LEU A 147 6.03 -3.46 2.86
C LEU A 147 4.84 -2.89 2.07
N VAL A 148 4.52 -3.45 0.90
CA VAL A 148 3.45 -2.94 0.03
C VAL A 148 2.10 -3.58 0.34
N ASN A 149 2.07 -4.89 0.62
CA ASN A 149 0.84 -5.66 0.74
C ASN A 149 -0.06 -5.16 1.87
N TYR A 150 0.47 -5.04 3.09
CA TYR A 150 -0.29 -4.58 4.25
C TYR A 150 -0.60 -3.07 4.17
N ALA A 151 0.36 -2.27 3.74
CA ALA A 151 0.19 -0.83 3.55
C ALA A 151 -0.98 -0.50 2.62
N SER A 152 -0.98 -1.10 1.44
CA SER A 152 -2.02 -0.90 0.43
C SER A 152 -3.38 -1.46 0.87
N LEU A 153 -3.40 -2.60 1.58
CA LEU A 153 -4.63 -3.19 2.11
C LEU A 153 -5.29 -2.27 3.13
N VAL A 154 -4.54 -1.79 4.13
CA VAL A 154 -5.07 -0.90 5.19
C VAL A 154 -5.52 0.44 4.62
N ALA A 155 -4.73 1.04 3.71
CA ALA A 155 -5.10 2.28 3.05
C ALA A 155 -6.41 2.13 2.25
N THR A 156 -6.58 1.01 1.55
CA THR A 156 -7.81 0.72 0.80
C THR A 156 -8.99 0.49 1.73
N ASN A 157 -8.81 -0.25 2.82
CA ASN A 157 -9.85 -0.45 3.84
C ASN A 157 -10.29 0.88 4.43
N ALA A 158 -9.33 1.75 4.80
CA ALA A 158 -9.61 3.09 5.31
C ALA A 158 -10.38 3.96 4.30
N ALA A 159 -10.00 3.91 3.02
CA ALA A 159 -10.72 4.62 1.96
C ALA A 159 -12.17 4.15 1.80
N ARG A 160 -12.43 2.85 1.97
CA ARG A 160 -13.80 2.30 1.97
C ARG A 160 -14.61 2.80 3.17
N PHE A 161 -14.02 2.88 4.37
CA PHE A 161 -14.66 3.53 5.53
C PHE A 161 -14.93 5.01 5.26
N ARG A 162 -14.01 5.72 4.62
CA ARG A 162 -14.21 7.13 4.24
C ARG A 162 -15.36 7.30 3.24
N LEU A 163 -15.46 6.43 2.23
CA LEU A 163 -16.59 6.42 1.30
C LEU A 163 -17.93 6.17 2.02
N ALA A 164 -17.93 5.23 2.96
CA ALA A 164 -19.10 4.90 3.76
C ALA A 164 -19.55 6.06 4.67
N ALA A 165 -18.61 6.70 5.35
CA ALA A 165 -18.89 7.79 6.28
C ALA A 165 -19.26 9.11 5.55
N GLY A 166 -18.90 9.23 4.28
CA GLY A 166 -19.06 10.48 3.51
C GLY A 166 -18.07 11.56 3.93
N PRO A 167 -18.14 12.76 3.33
CA PRO A 167 -17.14 13.82 3.52
C PRO A 167 -17.25 14.55 4.87
N HIS A 168 -18.42 14.53 5.51
CA HIS A 168 -18.72 15.38 6.67
C HIS A 168 -18.35 14.73 8.00
N LYS A 169 -18.42 13.41 8.12
CA LYS A 169 -18.09 12.68 9.35
C LYS A 169 -16.59 12.61 9.56
N LYS A 170 -16.14 12.74 10.81
CA LYS A 170 -14.75 12.54 11.20
C LYS A 170 -14.49 11.07 11.50
N LEU A 171 -13.33 10.56 11.07
CA LEU A 171 -12.91 9.18 11.31
C LEU A 171 -11.66 9.15 12.19
N MET A 172 -11.68 8.32 13.23
CA MET A 172 -10.56 8.12 14.15
C MET A 172 -10.12 6.66 14.14
N GLU A 173 -8.85 6.41 13.86
CA GLU A 173 -8.24 5.11 14.07
C GLU A 173 -7.96 4.88 15.56
N MET A 174 -8.45 3.77 16.12
CA MET A 174 -8.29 3.39 17.53
C MET A 174 -8.00 1.89 17.67
N GLY A 175 -7.33 1.30 16.70
CA GLY A 175 -7.10 -0.15 16.61
C GLY A 175 -5.77 -0.63 17.19
N LEU A 176 -4.88 0.24 17.70
CA LEU A 176 -3.52 -0.10 18.11
C LEU A 176 -3.45 -1.38 18.97
N ARG A 177 -4.28 -1.51 19.97
CA ARG A 177 -4.29 -2.68 20.90
C ARG A 177 -4.80 -3.98 20.24
N ARG A 178 -5.28 -3.93 19.00
CA ARG A 178 -5.79 -5.06 18.22
C ARG A 178 -4.94 -5.34 16.98
N ALA A 179 -3.93 -4.52 16.71
CA ALA A 179 -3.03 -4.67 15.58
C ALA A 179 -2.05 -5.86 15.77
N GLN A 180 -1.50 -6.35 14.67
CA GLN A 180 -0.50 -7.42 14.65
C GLN A 180 0.87 -6.85 15.01
N GLY A 181 1.14 -6.75 16.30
CA GLY A 181 2.38 -6.22 16.87
C GLY A 181 2.53 -4.69 16.78
N PRO A 182 3.56 -4.14 17.44
CA PRO A 182 3.80 -2.69 17.47
C PRO A 182 4.03 -2.08 16.08
N ASP A 183 4.79 -2.76 15.22
CA ASP A 183 5.05 -2.31 13.84
C ASP A 183 3.78 -2.31 12.99
N GLY A 184 2.96 -3.36 13.12
CA GLY A 184 1.64 -3.42 12.49
C GLY A 184 0.73 -2.29 12.96
N GLY A 185 0.77 -1.95 14.25
CA GLY A 185 0.03 -0.82 14.82
C GLY A 185 0.46 0.54 14.27
N LEU A 186 1.77 0.77 14.15
CA LEU A 186 2.32 2.00 13.55
C LEU A 186 1.95 2.10 12.05
N SER A 187 2.13 1.03 11.31
CA SER A 187 1.76 0.96 9.89
C SER A 187 0.26 1.18 9.69
N ALA A 188 -0.59 0.54 10.52
CA ALA A 188 -2.04 0.74 10.46
C ALA A 188 -2.43 2.19 10.67
N SER A 189 -1.86 2.88 11.68
CA SER A 189 -2.15 4.30 11.93
C SER A 189 -1.74 5.18 10.74
N ARG A 190 -0.55 4.96 10.17
CA ARG A 190 -0.03 5.70 9.01
C ARG A 190 -0.92 5.53 7.78
N TYR A 191 -1.22 4.29 7.42
CA TYR A 191 -1.95 4.00 6.19
C TYR A 191 -3.46 4.22 6.32
N SER A 192 -4.02 4.16 7.52
CA SER A 192 -5.40 4.62 7.78
C SER A 192 -5.54 6.12 7.57
N TYR A 193 -4.57 6.92 8.05
CA TYR A 193 -4.57 8.36 7.82
C TYR A 193 -4.43 8.68 6.33
N MET A 194 -3.54 7.99 5.61
CA MET A 194 -3.41 8.12 4.16
C MET A 194 -4.74 7.82 3.44
N GLY A 195 -5.44 6.73 3.82
CA GLY A 195 -6.71 6.31 3.24
C GLY A 195 -7.91 7.17 3.61
N GLY A 196 -7.73 8.21 4.45
CA GLY A 196 -8.78 9.21 4.69
C GLY A 196 -9.28 9.32 6.13
N PHE A 197 -8.68 8.62 7.10
CA PHE A 197 -8.97 8.87 8.52
C PHE A 197 -8.41 10.22 8.94
N ASP A 198 -9.10 10.91 9.85
CA ASP A 198 -8.73 12.27 10.26
C ASP A 198 -7.82 12.26 11.49
N PHE A 199 -7.90 11.22 12.32
CA PHE A 199 -7.21 11.14 13.61
C PHE A 199 -6.72 9.71 13.88
N THR A 200 -5.72 9.61 14.76
CA THR A 200 -5.35 8.35 15.41
C THR A 200 -5.33 8.51 16.94
N SER A 201 -5.58 7.42 17.65
CA SER A 201 -5.34 7.35 19.10
C SER A 201 -3.92 6.92 19.45
N ASN A 202 -3.12 6.52 18.46
CA ASN A 202 -1.75 6.07 18.62
C ASN A 202 -0.79 7.25 18.79
N VAL A 203 -0.40 7.51 20.04
CA VAL A 203 0.43 8.68 20.40
C VAL A 203 1.78 8.65 19.67
N LEU A 204 2.40 7.47 19.54
CA LEU A 204 3.68 7.34 18.84
C LEU A 204 3.54 7.63 17.35
N ALA A 205 2.49 7.13 16.71
CA ALA A 205 2.20 7.44 15.30
C ALA A 205 1.95 8.94 15.08
N GLY A 206 1.25 9.59 16.03
CA GLY A 206 1.08 11.05 16.00
C GLY A 206 2.40 11.79 16.04
N LYS A 207 3.34 11.36 16.91
CA LYS A 207 4.69 11.95 17.01
C LYS A 207 5.52 11.71 15.76
N LEU A 208 5.54 10.47 15.25
CA LEU A 208 6.42 10.07 14.14
C LEU A 208 5.96 10.59 12.78
N TYR A 209 4.65 10.62 12.57
CA TYR A 209 4.06 10.89 11.25
C TYR A 209 3.27 12.19 11.17
N GLY A 210 3.19 12.94 12.27
CA GLY A 210 2.42 14.20 12.31
C GLY A 210 0.89 14.00 12.22
N ILE A 211 0.39 12.80 12.55
CA ILE A 211 -1.06 12.52 12.50
C ILE A 211 -1.74 13.19 13.69
N PRO A 212 -2.84 13.95 13.48
CA PRO A 212 -3.60 14.55 14.58
C PRO A 212 -4.12 13.50 15.56
N LEU A 213 -3.93 13.77 16.85
CA LEU A 213 -4.35 12.85 17.92
C LEU A 213 -5.77 13.14 18.39
N ARG A 214 -6.52 12.08 18.64
CA ARG A 214 -7.78 12.08 19.37
C ARG A 214 -7.85 10.80 20.20
N GLY A 215 -8.60 10.84 21.29
CA GLY A 215 -8.78 9.70 22.16
C GLY A 215 -10.15 9.70 22.80
N THR A 216 -10.46 8.61 23.50
CA THR A 216 -11.65 8.42 24.30
C THR A 216 -11.26 8.04 25.74
N VAL A 217 -12.23 8.00 26.63
CA VAL A 217 -12.02 7.55 28.00
C VAL A 217 -12.25 6.04 28.08
N ALA A 218 -11.34 5.31 28.72
CA ALA A 218 -11.51 3.87 28.96
C ALA A 218 -12.51 3.59 30.09
N HIS A 219 -13.20 2.44 30.01
CA HIS A 219 -14.09 1.99 31.09
C HIS A 219 -13.39 1.90 32.45
N SER A 220 -12.11 1.52 32.48
CA SER A 220 -11.31 1.48 33.70
C SER A 220 -11.22 2.82 34.39
N TYR A 221 -11.17 3.94 33.66
CA TYR A 221 -11.18 5.27 34.23
C TYR A 221 -12.55 5.55 34.92
N VAL A 222 -13.63 5.24 34.22
CA VAL A 222 -15.00 5.40 34.82
C VAL A 222 -15.16 4.49 36.03
N SER A 223 -14.71 3.25 35.98
CA SER A 223 -14.80 2.26 37.05
C SER A 223 -13.84 2.54 38.24
N SER A 224 -12.87 3.46 38.08
CA SER A 224 -11.98 3.87 39.17
C SER A 224 -12.64 4.79 40.17
N PHE A 225 -13.84 5.27 39.88
CA PHE A 225 -14.63 6.09 40.77
C PHE A 225 -15.89 5.34 41.23
N THR A 226 -16.13 5.31 42.53
CA THR A 226 -17.36 4.74 43.10
C THR A 226 -18.49 5.79 43.23
N SER A 227 -18.13 7.07 43.25
CA SER A 227 -19.10 8.17 43.34
C SER A 227 -18.53 9.44 42.65
N LEU A 228 -19.43 10.37 42.31
CA LEU A 228 -19.04 11.69 41.80
C LEU A 228 -18.25 12.54 42.85
N ALA A 229 -18.31 12.18 44.13
CA ALA A 229 -17.53 12.86 45.16
C ALA A 229 -16.03 12.60 45.07
N GLU A 230 -15.62 11.48 44.48
CA GLU A 230 -14.21 11.11 44.26
C GLU A 230 -13.60 11.83 43.08
N VAL A 231 -14.40 12.42 42.19
CA VAL A 231 -13.91 13.13 41.00
C VAL A 231 -13.41 14.52 41.42
N ASN A 232 -12.09 14.69 41.44
CA ASN A 232 -11.46 15.97 41.76
C ASN A 232 -10.28 16.24 40.80
N PRO A 233 -10.20 17.39 40.11
CA PRO A 233 -11.16 18.49 40.12
C PRO A 233 -12.45 18.15 39.35
N ARG A 234 -13.59 18.63 39.82
CA ARG A 234 -14.89 18.47 39.14
C ARG A 234 -14.95 19.19 37.79
N GLU A 235 -14.05 20.15 37.58
CA GLU A 235 -13.89 20.91 36.34
C GLU A 235 -12.80 20.29 35.44
N TRP A 236 -12.98 19.03 35.06
CA TRP A 236 -12.21 18.48 33.96
C TRP A 236 -12.74 19.09 32.66
N HIS A 237 -12.01 20.08 32.17
CA HIS A 237 -12.37 20.73 30.91
C HIS A 237 -12.35 19.71 29.77
N PRO A 238 -13.45 19.54 29.02
CA PRO A 238 -13.51 18.70 27.82
C PRO A 238 -12.51 19.09 26.73
N LYS A 239 -11.81 20.23 26.87
CA LYS A 239 -10.77 20.71 25.93
C LYS A 239 -9.60 19.76 25.73
N LEU A 240 -9.37 18.80 26.62
CA LEU A 240 -8.40 17.72 26.42
C LEU A 240 -8.94 16.61 25.52
N LEU A 241 -10.26 16.46 25.38
CA LEU A 241 -10.91 15.44 24.57
C LEU A 241 -11.35 15.95 23.20
N CYS A 242 -11.60 17.26 23.05
CA CYS A 242 -12.00 17.87 21.77
C CYS A 242 -11.49 19.30 21.66
N ARG A 243 -10.43 19.57 20.94
CA ARG A 243 -10.16 20.90 20.38
C ARG A 243 -10.94 21.04 19.06
N SER A 244 -12.23 21.26 19.17
CA SER A 244 -13.04 21.92 18.15
C SER A 244 -13.92 22.93 18.87
N PRO A 245 -14.14 24.12 18.32
CA PRO A 245 -15.11 25.04 18.91
C PRO A 245 -16.50 24.45 18.69
N CYS A 246 -17.00 23.73 19.69
CA CYS A 246 -18.40 23.42 19.79
C CYS A 246 -19.06 24.58 20.54
N PRO A 247 -20.15 25.18 20.05
CA PRO A 247 -20.86 26.21 20.81
C PRO A 247 -21.37 25.60 22.11
N GLU A 248 -21.31 26.42 23.14
CA GLU A 248 -21.69 26.14 24.52
C GLU A 248 -23.04 25.44 24.63
N ARG A 249 -23.03 24.17 24.97
CA ARG A 249 -24.08 23.58 25.82
C ARG A 249 -23.43 22.57 26.73
N ALA A 250 -23.20 23.00 27.95
CA ALA A 250 -22.84 22.16 29.08
C ALA A 250 -24.01 21.25 29.45
N GLY A 251 -23.78 19.99 29.43
CA GLY A 251 -24.66 18.97 29.97
C GLY A 251 -23.99 17.62 29.80
N ILE A 252 -23.40 17.06 30.84
CA ILE A 252 -22.99 15.66 30.89
C ILE A 252 -24.29 14.84 30.87
N PRO A 253 -24.62 14.11 29.80
CA PRO A 253 -25.69 13.12 29.86
C PRO A 253 -25.09 11.81 30.36
N SER A 254 -25.15 11.55 31.60
CA SER A 254 -25.14 10.21 32.14
C SER A 254 -26.50 9.59 31.84
N HIS A 255 -26.68 8.91 30.75
CA HIS A 255 -27.73 7.89 30.68
C HIS A 255 -27.64 7.13 29.32
N ARG A 256 -27.51 5.82 29.41
CA ARG A 256 -28.00 4.91 28.37
C ARG A 256 -29.49 5.14 28.19
N SER A 257 -29.93 5.50 27.01
CA SER A 257 -31.34 5.32 26.68
C SER A 257 -31.64 3.82 26.54
N PRO A 258 -32.82 3.34 26.90
CA PRO A 258 -33.21 1.94 26.74
C PRO A 258 -33.25 1.47 25.27
N SER A 259 -33.13 2.39 24.32
CA SER A 259 -33.18 2.12 22.85
C SER A 259 -31.83 1.97 22.19
N GLY A 260 -30.71 2.01 22.93
CA GLY A 260 -29.37 1.85 22.31
C GLY A 260 -28.89 3.01 21.43
N GLN A 261 -29.58 4.15 21.42
CA GLN A 261 -29.21 5.34 20.66
C GLN A 261 -28.10 6.12 21.36
N TRP A 262 -27.10 6.54 20.58
CA TRP A 262 -25.92 7.25 21.05
C TRP A 262 -26.11 8.76 20.96
N GLY A 263 -25.76 9.48 22.00
CA GLY A 263 -25.82 10.94 22.04
C GLY A 263 -24.64 11.61 21.32
N PRO A 264 -24.71 12.94 21.07
CA PRO A 264 -23.67 13.70 20.37
C PRO A 264 -22.32 13.60 21.09
N GLY A 265 -21.24 13.37 20.30
CA GLY A 265 -19.86 13.31 20.81
C GLY A 265 -19.37 11.93 21.23
N GLN A 266 -20.10 10.85 20.99
CA GLN A 266 -19.67 9.50 21.32
C GLN A 266 -18.92 8.82 20.18
N ALA A 267 -17.73 8.27 20.49
CA ALA A 267 -17.00 7.40 19.59
C ALA A 267 -17.62 6.00 19.62
N VAL A 268 -18.13 5.53 18.50
CA VAL A 268 -18.62 4.15 18.38
C VAL A 268 -17.42 3.23 18.19
N GLY A 269 -17.05 2.51 19.24
CA GLY A 269 -16.12 1.39 19.18
C GLY A 269 -16.92 0.11 18.94
N GLY A 270 -16.99 -0.36 17.71
CA GLY A 270 -17.69 -1.61 17.39
C GLY A 270 -16.96 -2.41 16.34
N ASP A 271 -16.83 -3.71 16.56
CA ASP A 271 -16.26 -4.67 15.63
C ASP A 271 -17.16 -4.92 14.39
N GLN A 272 -18.33 -4.29 14.34
CA GLN A 272 -19.30 -4.37 13.25
C GLN A 272 -19.96 -3.01 13.04
N VAL A 273 -19.23 -2.07 12.43
CA VAL A 273 -19.90 -0.91 11.85
C VAL A 273 -20.45 -1.36 10.49
N LEU A 274 -21.73 -1.72 10.47
CA LEU A 274 -22.47 -1.91 9.23
C LEU A 274 -22.53 -0.56 8.52
N VAL A 275 -21.85 -0.47 7.39
CA VAL A 275 -21.73 0.72 6.55
C VAL A 275 -23.08 1.41 6.22
N PRO A 276 -24.21 0.70 6.04
CA PRO A 276 -25.51 1.32 5.81
C PRO A 276 -26.01 2.24 6.95
N ASP A 277 -25.67 1.92 8.19
CA ASP A 277 -26.18 2.67 9.35
C ASP A 277 -25.52 4.05 9.51
N LEU A 278 -24.33 4.24 8.95
CA LEU A 278 -23.60 5.52 9.01
C LEU A 278 -24.17 6.60 8.09
N GLN A 279 -24.94 6.21 7.08
CA GLN A 279 -25.54 7.12 6.09
C GLN A 279 -26.99 7.46 6.39
N GLN A 280 -27.60 6.90 7.46
CA GLN A 280 -28.95 7.26 7.82
C GLN A 280 -29.08 8.76 8.05
N ALA A 281 -29.99 9.37 7.29
CA ALA A 281 -30.31 10.78 7.44
C ALA A 281 -30.81 11.08 8.86
N GLY A 282 -30.24 12.11 9.50
CA GLY A 282 -30.69 12.58 10.81
C GLY A 282 -29.89 12.02 12.01
N ASN A 283 -28.80 11.26 11.80
CA ASN A 283 -27.93 10.94 12.93
C ASN A 283 -27.06 12.15 13.32
N GLU A 284 -26.93 12.40 14.63
CA GLU A 284 -26.14 13.50 15.20
C GLU A 284 -24.68 13.14 15.47
N ILE A 285 -24.18 12.02 14.90
CA ILE A 285 -22.81 11.54 15.11
C ILE A 285 -21.85 12.39 14.28
N ASP A 286 -20.90 13.05 14.91
CA ASP A 286 -19.86 13.85 14.25
C ASP A 286 -18.59 13.06 13.97
N MET A 287 -18.25 12.09 14.84
CA MET A 287 -17.00 11.34 14.77
C MET A 287 -17.22 9.86 15.06
N ILE A 288 -16.56 9.03 14.26
CA ILE A 288 -16.63 7.57 14.34
C ILE A 288 -15.22 7.03 14.62
N GLY A 289 -15.10 6.24 15.70
CA GLY A 289 -13.87 5.51 16.02
C GLY A 289 -13.93 4.09 15.49
N VAL A 290 -12.93 3.68 14.73
CA VAL A 290 -12.83 2.33 14.17
C VAL A 290 -11.56 1.66 14.68
N GLY A 291 -11.67 0.44 15.16
CA GLY A 291 -10.57 -0.33 15.75
C GLY A 291 -10.21 -1.57 14.91
N THR A 292 -10.61 -2.75 15.41
CA THR A 292 -10.21 -4.06 14.92
C THR A 292 -10.40 -4.23 13.41
N HIS A 293 -11.57 -3.95 12.88
CA HIS A 293 -11.86 -4.13 11.45
C HIS A 293 -10.98 -3.29 10.53
N LEU A 294 -10.57 -2.09 10.97
CA LEU A 294 -9.69 -1.23 10.20
C LEU A 294 -8.27 -1.81 10.10
N VAL A 295 -7.70 -2.19 11.26
CA VAL A 295 -6.28 -2.52 11.36
C VAL A 295 -5.96 -3.98 11.06
N THR A 296 -6.95 -4.88 11.17
CA THR A 296 -6.76 -6.32 10.92
C THR A 296 -7.36 -6.80 9.59
N CYS A 297 -8.23 -6.00 8.97
CA CYS A 297 -8.88 -6.34 7.70
C CYS A 297 -9.46 -7.78 7.68
N PRO A 298 -10.34 -8.17 8.63
CA PRO A 298 -10.71 -9.58 8.83
C PRO A 298 -11.45 -10.20 7.65
N LEU A 299 -12.12 -9.39 6.83
CA LEU A 299 -12.81 -9.85 5.62
C LEU A 299 -11.85 -10.27 4.52
N GLN A 300 -10.64 -9.70 4.50
CA GLN A 300 -9.56 -10.04 3.59
C GLN A 300 -8.22 -9.68 4.23
N PRO A 301 -7.51 -10.65 4.83
CA PRO A 301 -6.31 -10.39 5.63
C PRO A 301 -5.06 -10.03 4.80
N SER A 302 -5.12 -10.15 3.48
CA SER A 302 -4.02 -9.85 2.56
C SER A 302 -4.54 -9.26 1.25
N LEU A 303 -3.84 -8.27 0.69
CA LEU A 303 -4.12 -7.78 -0.67
C LEU A 303 -3.75 -8.83 -1.73
N GLY A 304 -2.83 -9.72 -1.40
CA GLY A 304 -2.38 -10.77 -2.31
C GLY A 304 -1.47 -10.25 -3.41
N CYS A 305 -0.59 -9.32 -3.04
CA CYS A 305 0.48 -8.86 -3.93
C CYS A 305 1.41 -10.00 -4.33
N VAL A 306 1.93 -9.92 -5.54
CA VAL A 306 2.91 -10.85 -6.11
C VAL A 306 4.05 -10.06 -6.75
N TYR A 307 5.22 -10.68 -6.82
CA TYR A 307 6.42 -10.14 -7.44
C TYR A 307 6.90 -11.12 -8.50
N LYS A 308 6.95 -10.72 -9.76
CA LYS A 308 7.13 -11.65 -10.87
C LYS A 308 8.17 -11.18 -11.85
N LEU A 309 9.07 -12.10 -12.22
CA LEU A 309 10.02 -11.92 -13.28
C LEU A 309 9.27 -11.80 -14.62
N VAL A 310 9.53 -10.73 -15.37
CA VAL A 310 8.91 -10.46 -16.67
C VAL A 310 9.92 -10.39 -17.81
N GLU A 311 11.21 -10.17 -17.50
CA GLU A 311 12.26 -10.08 -18.51
C GLU A 311 13.64 -10.39 -17.91
N VAL A 312 14.52 -11.07 -18.69
CA VAL A 312 15.95 -11.26 -18.39
C VAL A 312 16.75 -11.07 -19.67
N ASN A 313 17.82 -10.28 -19.63
CA ASN A 313 18.66 -9.96 -20.78
C ASN A 313 17.87 -9.43 -21.99
N GLY A 314 16.84 -8.60 -21.75
CA GLY A 314 15.96 -8.12 -22.83
C GLY A 314 15.03 -9.19 -23.42
N CYS A 315 15.06 -10.41 -22.90
CA CYS A 315 14.17 -11.48 -23.33
C CYS A 315 12.96 -11.57 -22.42
N PRO A 316 11.73 -11.37 -22.91
CA PRO A 316 10.49 -11.54 -22.15
C PRO A 316 10.38 -12.92 -21.52
N ARG A 317 9.84 -12.99 -20.31
CA ARG A 317 9.63 -14.23 -19.54
C ARG A 317 8.20 -14.39 -19.16
N LEU A 318 7.68 -15.59 -19.36
CA LEU A 318 6.31 -15.97 -18.99
C LEU A 318 6.34 -17.16 -18.03
N LYS A 319 5.55 -17.09 -16.97
CA LYS A 319 5.26 -18.28 -16.15
C LYS A 319 4.18 -19.09 -16.85
N VAL A 320 4.51 -20.27 -17.33
CA VAL A 320 3.54 -21.26 -17.83
C VAL A 320 2.74 -21.79 -16.64
N THR A 321 1.43 -21.77 -16.73
CA THR A 321 0.53 -22.27 -15.68
C THR A 321 -0.84 -22.61 -16.27
N GLU A 322 -1.44 -23.69 -15.83
CA GLU A 322 -2.82 -24.06 -16.18
C GLU A 322 -3.83 -23.06 -15.61
N ASP A 323 -3.48 -22.41 -14.49
CA ASP A 323 -4.31 -21.41 -13.84
C ASP A 323 -4.10 -20.04 -14.53
N LYS A 324 -5.02 -19.65 -15.40
CA LYS A 324 -5.02 -18.38 -16.13
C LYS A 324 -4.87 -17.13 -15.22
N GLU A 325 -5.33 -17.22 -13.97
CA GLU A 325 -5.20 -16.11 -13.01
C GLU A 325 -3.76 -15.92 -12.50
N LYS A 326 -2.95 -16.99 -12.59
CA LYS A 326 -1.52 -16.95 -12.21
C LYS A 326 -0.60 -16.60 -13.37
N ALA A 327 -1.13 -16.48 -14.59
CA ALA A 327 -0.34 -16.05 -15.74
C ALA A 327 0.20 -14.63 -15.50
N THR A 328 1.46 -14.43 -15.90
CA THR A 328 2.11 -13.12 -15.88
C THR A 328 2.04 -12.49 -17.27
N ILE A 329 2.15 -11.18 -17.36
CA ILE A 329 2.26 -10.46 -18.62
C ILE A 329 3.75 -10.21 -18.87
N PRO A 330 4.34 -10.79 -19.95
CA PRO A 330 5.79 -10.76 -20.19
C PRO A 330 6.29 -9.39 -20.68
N GLY A 331 7.60 -9.18 -20.58
CA GLY A 331 8.32 -8.03 -21.13
C GLY A 331 8.27 -6.76 -20.24
N SER A 332 9.17 -5.83 -20.54
CA SER A 332 9.18 -4.50 -19.93
C SER A 332 8.02 -3.67 -20.46
N LYS A 333 7.23 -3.08 -19.55
CA LYS A 333 5.98 -2.41 -19.92
C LYS A 333 5.90 -0.98 -19.38
N VAL A 334 5.18 -0.14 -20.13
CA VAL A 334 4.66 1.15 -19.66
C VAL A 334 3.16 1.02 -19.47
N VAL A 335 2.63 1.63 -18.41
CA VAL A 335 1.19 1.70 -18.17
C VAL A 335 0.70 3.12 -18.40
N TYR A 336 -0.30 3.24 -19.25
CA TYR A 336 -0.98 4.48 -19.55
C TYR A 336 -2.38 4.48 -18.94
N ARG A 337 -2.70 5.48 -18.14
CA ARG A 337 -4.07 5.74 -17.70
C ARG A 337 -4.76 6.60 -18.74
N LEU A 338 -5.83 6.08 -19.30
CA LEU A 338 -6.66 6.77 -20.26
C LEU A 338 -7.85 7.43 -19.53
N TRP A 339 -8.16 8.66 -19.92
CA TRP A 339 -9.23 9.47 -19.34
C TRP A 339 -10.32 9.71 -20.37
N ASP A 340 -11.57 9.65 -19.96
CA ASP A 340 -12.71 9.99 -20.79
C ASP A 340 -12.95 11.52 -20.88
N ALA A 341 -13.90 11.93 -21.71
CA ALA A 341 -14.26 13.33 -21.91
C ALA A 341 -14.93 13.97 -20.66
N ALA A 342 -15.45 13.16 -19.74
CA ALA A 342 -16.02 13.62 -18.47
C ALA A 342 -14.94 13.83 -17.39
N GLY A 343 -13.67 13.47 -17.68
CA GLY A 343 -12.54 13.61 -16.75
C GLY A 343 -12.42 12.46 -15.75
N PHE A 344 -13.01 11.31 -16.02
CA PHE A 344 -12.83 10.09 -15.25
C PHE A 344 -11.78 9.18 -15.91
N PRO A 345 -10.97 8.46 -15.12
CA PRO A 345 -10.14 7.38 -15.67
C PRO A 345 -11.06 6.26 -16.15
N CYS A 346 -10.91 5.87 -17.42
CA CYS A 346 -11.73 4.86 -18.06
C CYS A 346 -11.01 3.54 -18.32
N MET A 347 -9.67 3.57 -18.40
CA MET A 347 -8.86 2.38 -18.67
C MET A 347 -7.41 2.56 -18.25
N ASP A 348 -6.77 1.49 -17.75
CA ASP A 348 -5.32 1.38 -17.65
C ASP A 348 -4.83 0.45 -18.77
N LEU A 349 -4.02 1.00 -19.70
CA LEU A 349 -3.50 0.30 -20.88
C LEU A 349 -2.03 -0.06 -20.66
N LEU A 350 -1.72 -1.36 -20.73
CA LEU A 350 -0.36 -1.89 -20.70
C LEU A 350 0.20 -1.96 -22.12
N ALA A 351 1.37 -1.36 -22.34
CA ALA A 351 2.09 -1.39 -23.60
C ALA A 351 3.53 -1.84 -23.38
N LEU A 352 4.20 -2.40 -24.40
CA LEU A 352 5.64 -2.64 -24.33
C LEU A 352 6.41 -1.30 -24.30
N GLU A 353 7.56 -1.28 -23.63
CA GLU A 353 8.34 -0.06 -23.41
C GLU A 353 8.80 0.59 -24.73
N GLU A 354 9.00 -0.21 -25.79
CA GLU A 354 9.37 0.25 -27.13
C GLU A 354 8.20 0.75 -27.98
N GLU A 355 6.95 0.63 -27.52
CA GLU A 355 5.79 1.11 -28.27
C GLU A 355 5.65 2.63 -28.16
N SER A 356 5.16 3.23 -29.24
CA SER A 356 4.80 4.66 -29.21
C SER A 356 3.64 4.92 -28.25
N PRO A 357 3.75 5.96 -27.41
CA PRO A 357 2.67 6.30 -26.48
C PRO A 357 1.35 6.57 -27.20
N PRO A 358 0.21 6.13 -26.66
CA PRO A 358 -1.11 6.51 -27.16
C PRO A 358 -1.29 8.03 -27.04
N ARG A 359 -2.09 8.63 -27.93
CA ARG A 359 -2.33 10.07 -27.94
C ARG A 359 -3.79 10.40 -27.67
N ALA A 360 -4.01 11.50 -26.94
CA ALA A 360 -5.36 12.03 -26.74
C ALA A 360 -6.03 12.37 -28.09
N GLY A 361 -7.31 12.06 -28.22
CA GLY A 361 -8.09 12.28 -29.44
C GLY A 361 -7.85 11.29 -30.59
N GLN A 362 -6.95 10.30 -30.40
CA GLN A 362 -6.71 9.23 -31.38
C GLN A 362 -7.35 7.92 -30.90
N GLU A 363 -7.94 7.18 -31.83
CA GLU A 363 -8.48 5.84 -31.54
C GLU A 363 -7.34 4.88 -31.19
N VAL A 364 -7.50 4.17 -30.07
CA VAL A 364 -6.58 3.15 -29.54
C VAL A 364 -7.31 1.81 -29.53
N GLU A 365 -6.75 0.84 -30.19
CA GLU A 365 -7.21 -0.55 -30.14
C GLU A 365 -6.57 -1.26 -28.93
N PHE A 366 -7.38 -2.08 -28.23
CA PHE A 366 -6.94 -2.73 -27.01
C PHE A 366 -7.51 -4.15 -26.84
N TRP A 367 -6.84 -4.99 -26.06
CA TRP A 367 -7.24 -6.34 -25.66
C TRP A 367 -7.49 -6.38 -24.14
N PRO A 368 -8.72 -6.68 -23.69
CA PRO A 368 -9.06 -6.72 -22.25
C PRO A 368 -8.27 -7.79 -21.48
N LEU A 369 -7.87 -7.49 -20.24
CA LEU A 369 -7.22 -8.45 -19.33
C LEU A 369 -8.19 -9.26 -18.47
N GLY A 370 -9.47 -9.26 -18.74
CA GLY A 370 -10.47 -9.79 -17.83
C GLY A 370 -11.63 -10.55 -18.44
N GLY A 371 -11.46 -11.28 -19.55
CA GLY A 371 -12.49 -12.25 -20.00
C GLY A 371 -13.48 -11.77 -21.05
N ALA A 372 -13.41 -10.54 -21.53
CA ALA A 372 -14.08 -10.16 -22.77
C ALA A 372 -13.28 -10.72 -23.95
N GLU A 373 -13.90 -11.49 -24.82
CA GLU A 373 -13.27 -11.98 -26.04
C GLU A 373 -13.29 -10.87 -27.12
N GLY A 374 -12.12 -10.63 -27.73
CA GLY A 374 -11.96 -9.72 -28.86
C GLY A 374 -11.35 -8.36 -28.53
N ALA A 375 -10.91 -7.69 -29.57
CA ALA A 375 -10.36 -6.34 -29.50
C ALA A 375 -11.46 -5.31 -29.28
N GLY A 376 -11.17 -4.31 -28.45
CA GLY A 376 -12.00 -3.12 -28.28
C GLY A 376 -11.31 -1.88 -28.82
N LYS A 377 -12.03 -0.77 -28.91
CA LYS A 377 -11.51 0.53 -29.33
C LYS A 377 -11.94 1.62 -28.38
N VAL A 378 -11.04 2.56 -28.10
CA VAL A 378 -11.32 3.72 -27.24
C VAL A 378 -10.62 4.96 -27.79
N THR A 379 -11.27 6.13 -27.68
CA THR A 379 -10.65 7.42 -27.98
C THR A 379 -10.51 8.21 -26.68
N PRO A 380 -9.31 8.23 -26.05
CA PRO A 380 -9.11 8.93 -24.80
C PRO A 380 -9.11 10.45 -24.99
N ALA A 381 -9.71 11.18 -24.06
CA ALA A 381 -9.61 12.64 -24.00
C ALA A 381 -8.25 13.10 -23.42
N ALA A 382 -7.65 12.31 -22.54
CA ALA A 382 -6.30 12.53 -22.01
C ALA A 382 -5.59 11.21 -21.76
N VAL A 383 -4.25 11.24 -21.72
CA VAL A 383 -3.38 10.10 -21.46
C VAL A 383 -2.35 10.49 -20.41
N GLU A 384 -2.15 9.64 -19.42
CA GLU A 384 -1.19 9.83 -18.33
C GLU A 384 -0.28 8.60 -18.23
N ILE A 385 1.04 8.81 -18.14
CA ILE A 385 1.97 7.74 -17.77
C ILE A 385 1.83 7.50 -16.27
N LEU A 386 1.50 6.27 -15.88
CA LEU A 386 1.15 5.96 -14.49
C LEU A 386 2.39 5.86 -13.58
N HIS A 387 3.51 5.37 -14.11
CA HIS A 387 4.74 5.15 -13.33
C HIS A 387 5.68 6.36 -13.35
N ARG A 388 6.36 6.57 -12.22
CA ARG A 388 7.47 7.54 -12.08
C ARG A 388 8.70 6.81 -11.57
N VAL A 389 9.88 7.23 -12.04
CA VAL A 389 11.16 6.71 -11.54
C VAL A 389 11.44 7.34 -10.18
N TYR A 390 11.55 6.53 -9.13
CA TYR A 390 11.86 6.97 -7.77
C TYR A 390 13.27 6.60 -7.33
N LEU A 391 13.79 5.48 -7.82
CA LEU A 391 15.18 5.05 -7.61
C LEU A 391 15.82 4.76 -8.96
N LYS A 392 17.01 5.29 -9.20
CA LYS A 392 17.80 5.01 -10.39
C LYS A 392 19.22 4.69 -9.98
N ASN A 393 19.65 3.46 -10.29
CA ASN A 393 20.98 2.97 -9.92
C ASN A 393 21.30 3.26 -8.44
N GLY A 394 20.42 2.80 -7.54
CA GLY A 394 20.56 2.96 -6.09
C GLY A 394 20.32 4.38 -5.53
N GLN A 395 20.13 5.37 -6.38
CA GLN A 395 19.95 6.77 -5.95
C GLN A 395 18.48 7.20 -6.07
N VAL A 396 17.97 7.83 -5.02
CA VAL A 396 16.60 8.41 -5.03
C VAL A 396 16.58 9.62 -5.96
N CYS A 397 15.70 9.59 -6.97
CA CYS A 397 15.64 10.63 -8.03
C CYS A 397 14.67 11.76 -7.72
N GLN A 398 13.74 11.55 -6.78
CA GLN A 398 12.69 12.51 -6.46
C GLN A 398 12.51 12.61 -4.95
N PRO A 399 12.24 13.80 -4.40
CA PRO A 399 11.86 13.93 -3.00
C PRO A 399 10.55 13.16 -2.75
N LEU A 400 10.48 12.46 -1.62
CA LEU A 400 9.24 11.82 -1.21
C LEU A 400 8.30 12.86 -0.62
N PRO A 401 7.01 12.83 -0.99
CA PRO A 401 6.03 13.71 -0.39
C PRO A 401 5.81 13.37 1.10
N SER A 402 5.41 14.36 1.88
CA SER A 402 4.98 14.17 3.26
C SER A 402 3.72 13.29 3.33
N LEU A 403 3.45 12.70 4.50
CA LEU A 403 2.24 11.89 4.68
C LEU A 403 0.95 12.68 4.42
N LEU A 404 0.94 13.99 4.71
CA LEU A 404 -0.20 14.86 4.42
C LEU A 404 -0.40 15.06 2.91
N GLU A 405 0.68 15.24 2.15
CA GLU A 405 0.61 15.35 0.69
C GLU A 405 0.15 14.04 0.05
N ILE A 406 0.65 12.89 0.55
CA ILE A 406 0.20 11.56 0.11
C ILE A 406 -1.30 11.38 0.39
N ARG A 407 -1.76 11.76 1.61
CA ARG A 407 -3.19 11.73 1.96
C ARG A 407 -4.03 12.59 1.00
N ASN A 408 -3.61 13.81 0.75
CA ASN A 408 -4.31 14.72 -0.16
C ASN A 408 -4.36 14.15 -1.58
N HIS A 409 -3.27 13.56 -2.05
CA HIS A 409 -3.23 12.86 -3.33
C HIS A 409 -4.19 11.64 -3.35
N ALA A 410 -4.23 10.85 -2.28
CA ALA A 410 -5.11 9.68 -2.19
C ALA A 410 -6.59 10.08 -2.25
N LEU A 411 -6.99 11.10 -1.51
CA LEU A 411 -8.35 11.64 -1.54
C LEU A 411 -8.70 12.23 -2.91
N ALA A 412 -7.78 12.96 -3.53
CA ALA A 412 -7.95 13.52 -4.88
C ALA A 412 -8.07 12.42 -5.94
N SER A 413 -7.21 11.38 -5.87
CA SER A 413 -7.27 10.23 -6.77
C SER A 413 -8.59 9.48 -6.64
N LEU A 414 -9.05 9.24 -5.40
CA LEU A 414 -10.34 8.61 -5.14
C LEU A 414 -11.52 9.46 -5.61
N SER A 415 -11.45 10.80 -5.46
CA SER A 415 -12.53 11.69 -5.90
C SER A 415 -12.74 11.65 -7.41
N LYS A 416 -11.66 11.53 -8.18
CA LYS A 416 -11.67 11.43 -9.65
C LYS A 416 -12.17 10.09 -10.19
N LEU A 417 -12.23 9.04 -9.35
CA LEU A 417 -12.74 7.74 -9.79
C LEU A 417 -14.25 7.83 -10.07
N ASN A 418 -14.73 7.20 -11.14
CA ASN A 418 -16.14 7.17 -11.48
C ASN A 418 -16.97 6.58 -10.31
N PRO A 419 -18.12 7.17 -9.96
CA PRO A 419 -19.01 6.66 -8.91
C PRO A 419 -19.34 5.17 -9.01
N ALA A 420 -19.46 4.63 -10.22
CA ALA A 420 -19.77 3.23 -10.45
C ALA A 420 -18.70 2.29 -9.87
N HIS A 421 -17.41 2.66 -9.95
CA HIS A 421 -16.30 1.90 -9.38
C HIS A 421 -16.11 2.11 -7.86
N LYS A 422 -16.71 3.19 -7.29
CA LYS A 422 -16.63 3.50 -5.85
C LYS A 422 -17.71 2.83 -5.02
N ARG A 423 -18.70 2.19 -5.64
CA ARG A 423 -19.74 1.49 -4.89
C ARG A 423 -19.11 0.46 -3.95
N LEU A 424 -19.60 0.44 -2.72
CA LEU A 424 -19.12 -0.49 -1.68
C LEU A 424 -19.67 -1.90 -1.87
N GLN A 425 -20.83 -2.00 -2.51
CA GLN A 425 -21.48 -3.25 -2.92
C GLN A 425 -21.62 -3.24 -4.44
N GLU A 426 -21.32 -4.37 -5.06
CA GLU A 426 -21.42 -4.61 -6.50
C GLU A 426 -20.86 -3.44 -7.37
N PRO A 427 -19.60 -3.04 -7.13
CA PRO A 427 -19.00 -2.01 -7.97
C PRO A 427 -18.82 -2.52 -9.41
N GLU A 428 -18.92 -1.63 -10.38
CA GLU A 428 -18.49 -1.96 -11.73
C GLU A 428 -16.99 -2.19 -11.80
N ALA A 429 -16.58 -3.23 -12.51
CA ALA A 429 -15.16 -3.53 -12.71
C ALA A 429 -14.52 -2.41 -13.56
N TYR A 430 -13.30 -2.01 -13.17
CA TYR A 430 -12.51 -1.07 -13.97
C TYR A 430 -11.80 -1.81 -15.10
N GLN A 431 -11.72 -1.18 -16.28
CA GLN A 431 -11.12 -1.77 -17.47
C GLN A 431 -9.58 -1.70 -17.37
N VAL A 432 -8.93 -2.85 -17.42
CA VAL A 432 -7.49 -2.98 -17.63
C VAL A 432 -7.28 -3.77 -18.92
N ALA A 433 -6.42 -3.28 -19.80
CA ALA A 433 -6.21 -3.85 -21.12
C ALA A 433 -4.72 -3.80 -21.53
N MET A 434 -4.40 -4.44 -22.65
CA MET A 434 -3.09 -4.40 -23.26
C MET A 434 -3.18 -3.99 -24.72
N THR A 435 -2.06 -3.50 -25.28
CA THR A 435 -1.92 -3.20 -26.70
C THR A 435 -1.88 -4.50 -27.52
N GLU A 436 -2.12 -4.37 -28.82
CA GLU A 436 -2.00 -5.49 -29.78
C GLU A 436 -0.64 -6.18 -29.73
N LYS A 437 0.43 -5.39 -29.76
CA LYS A 437 1.80 -5.95 -29.73
C LYS A 437 2.06 -6.77 -28.48
N LEU A 438 1.64 -6.27 -27.31
CA LEU A 438 1.78 -7.01 -26.05
C LEU A 438 0.90 -8.26 -26.03
N HIS A 439 -0.30 -8.21 -26.62
CA HIS A 439 -1.18 -9.35 -26.79
C HIS A 439 -0.57 -10.44 -27.69
N ILE A 440 0.02 -10.03 -28.83
CA ILE A 440 0.73 -10.95 -29.73
C ILE A 440 1.92 -11.61 -29.03
N LEU A 441 2.74 -10.83 -28.31
CA LEU A 441 3.86 -11.35 -27.54
C LEU A 441 3.41 -12.40 -26.50
N LEU A 442 2.37 -12.07 -25.71
CA LEU A 442 1.82 -12.98 -24.72
C LEU A 442 1.34 -14.28 -25.36
N THR A 443 0.60 -14.18 -26.45
CA THR A 443 0.03 -15.34 -27.16
C THR A 443 1.13 -16.22 -27.79
N ALA A 444 2.17 -15.61 -28.36
CA ALA A 444 3.32 -16.33 -28.91
C ALA A 444 4.03 -17.15 -27.82
N LEU A 445 4.40 -16.51 -26.69
CA LEU A 445 5.09 -17.20 -25.59
C LEU A 445 4.23 -18.28 -24.93
N GLN A 446 2.91 -18.14 -24.94
CA GLN A 446 2.01 -19.20 -24.45
C GLN A 446 2.00 -20.43 -25.36
N ARG A 447 2.09 -20.24 -26.69
CA ARG A 447 2.17 -21.35 -27.66
C ARG A 447 3.51 -22.07 -27.61
N ASP A 448 4.62 -21.34 -27.51
CA ASP A 448 5.96 -21.91 -27.45
C ASP A 448 6.21 -22.73 -26.16
N SER A 449 5.31 -22.60 -25.21
CA SER A 449 5.41 -23.22 -23.88
C SER A 449 4.50 -24.45 -23.71
N GLN A 450 3.67 -24.75 -24.70
CA GLN A 450 2.84 -25.97 -24.81
C GLN A 450 3.58 -27.05 -25.61
#